data_0a851e5d81d5d153395466e6999f8544
#
_entry.id   0a851e5d81d5d153395466e6999f8544
#
_cell.length_a   1.000
_cell.length_b   1.000
_cell.length_c   1.000
_cell.angle_alpha   90.00
_cell.angle_beta   90.00
_cell.angle_gamma   90.00
#
_symmetry.space_group_name_H-M   'P 1'
#
loop_
_entity.id
_entity.type
_entity.pdbx_description
1 polymer ?
#
loop_
_entity_poly.entity_id
_entity_poly.type
_entity_poly.pdbx_seq_one_letter_code
_entity_poly.pdbx_strand_id
1 'polypeptide(L)'
;MKRVLVGRMAVVAVAASAVTVPLATPAGAHSAGHRAPTVHVLSTDYVFPLQFAVGRGKIYVADSGTSTLSVLGSSTPLATGPQPGEVAGVDVNRDGPPAVAYTSTDYGTGATALTVLPHRAGSVTADLSGFEQANNPDGGVHFGVDNPSQCVIDAFASIPDAPPATYLGIIDSHPYSVADAPGAGWWVADAAGNDLLRVSGAGSVSLVSVLPRQPTVISAEMAASAGLPDCVAGVTYNFEPVPTDVEQGPNGALYVSTLPGGPEDPSFGARGSVYRVNPRTGGATLVATGFAGATNVAVDPAGKIYVAELFAGRISVISHGAVTPVVDLPGAAAVEYANGSLYASTVPPFDESGNPVGNGTVVRIDM
;
A
#
# COMPACT_ATOMS: atom_id res chain seq x y z
N MET A 1 10.73 -29.35 6.47
CA MET A 1 10.64 -28.24 5.52
C MET A 1 10.43 -26.98 6.34
N LYS A 2 11.44 -26.13 6.47
CA LYS A 2 11.35 -24.88 7.21
C LYS A 2 10.60 -23.90 6.29
N ARG A 3 9.39 -23.50 6.68
CA ARG A 3 8.66 -22.40 6.03
C ARG A 3 9.47 -21.13 6.28
N VAL A 4 10.04 -20.57 5.23
CA VAL A 4 10.60 -19.22 5.26
C VAL A 4 9.39 -18.30 5.32
N LEU A 5 9.15 -17.71 6.46
CA LEU A 5 8.14 -16.65 6.65
C LEU A 5 8.76 -15.36 6.10
N VAL A 6 8.70 -15.19 4.79
CA VAL A 6 9.00 -13.90 4.17
C VAL A 6 7.71 -13.09 4.21
N GLY A 7 7.79 -11.89 4.74
CA GLY A 7 6.72 -10.89 4.59
C GLY A 7 5.57 -10.97 5.56
N ARG A 8 5.81 -11.19 6.87
CA ARG A 8 4.96 -10.46 7.80
C ARG A 8 5.28 -8.98 7.57
N MET A 9 4.39 -8.24 6.87
CA MET A 9 4.13 -6.88 7.29
C MET A 9 3.58 -7.01 8.73
N ALA A 10 4.46 -7.36 9.66
CA ALA A 10 4.27 -6.90 11.00
C ALA A 10 4.17 -5.38 10.81
N VAL A 11 3.09 -4.78 11.29
CA VAL A 11 3.14 -3.37 11.69
C VAL A 11 4.30 -3.33 12.67
N VAL A 12 5.52 -3.19 12.13
CA VAL A 12 6.71 -3.01 12.94
C VAL A 12 6.54 -1.60 13.45
N ALA A 13 6.24 -1.52 14.71
CA ALA A 13 6.26 -0.31 15.46
C ALA A 13 7.63 0.35 15.26
N VAL A 14 7.69 1.29 14.37
CA VAL A 14 8.82 2.20 14.27
C VAL A 14 8.73 3.09 15.50
N ALA A 15 9.60 2.85 16.46
CA ALA A 15 9.89 3.82 17.51
C ALA A 15 10.39 5.10 16.79
N ALA A 16 9.47 6.02 16.54
CA ALA A 16 9.79 7.33 16.01
C ALA A 16 10.52 8.10 17.12
N SER A 17 11.85 7.98 17.16
CA SER A 17 12.68 8.93 17.88
C SER A 17 12.45 10.28 17.23
N ALA A 18 11.74 11.17 17.91
CA ALA A 18 11.49 12.52 17.47
C ALA A 18 12.82 13.30 17.41
N VAL A 19 13.50 13.22 16.28
CA VAL A 19 14.58 14.16 15.97
C VAL A 19 13.90 15.43 15.46
N THR A 20 13.82 16.43 16.33
CA THR A 20 13.43 17.79 15.95
C THR A 20 14.54 18.41 15.11
N VAL A 21 14.42 18.31 13.79
CA VAL A 21 15.21 19.12 12.86
C VAL A 21 14.55 20.51 12.81
N PRO A 22 15.28 21.61 13.11
CA PRO A 22 14.72 22.94 12.98
C PRO A 22 14.44 23.23 11.51
N LEU A 23 13.18 23.40 11.16
CA LEU A 23 12.75 23.86 9.85
C LEU A 23 13.21 25.30 9.64
N ALA A 24 14.12 25.49 8.69
CA ALA A 24 14.40 26.81 8.15
C ALA A 24 13.14 27.32 7.43
N THR A 25 12.57 28.43 7.91
CA THR A 25 11.46 29.11 7.27
C THR A 25 11.90 29.65 5.91
N PRO A 26 11.29 29.25 4.78
CA PRO A 26 11.50 29.97 3.53
C PRO A 26 10.76 31.30 3.57
N ALA A 27 11.47 32.35 3.18
CA ALA A 27 10.94 33.70 3.04
C ALA A 27 9.77 33.73 2.05
N GLY A 28 8.71 34.46 2.40
CA GLY A 28 7.43 34.47 1.74
C GLY A 28 7.45 34.78 0.25
N ALA A 29 6.78 33.93 -0.50
CA ALA A 29 6.15 34.28 -1.77
C ALA A 29 4.65 34.42 -1.48
N HIS A 30 4.12 35.63 -1.61
CA HIS A 30 2.67 35.88 -1.56
C HIS A 30 2.04 35.16 -2.78
N SER A 31 1.45 33.99 -2.58
CA SER A 31 0.56 33.36 -3.54
C SER A 31 -0.89 33.70 -3.18
N ALA A 32 -1.67 34.02 -4.21
CA ALA A 32 -3.08 34.35 -4.11
C ALA A 32 -3.85 33.26 -3.33
N GLY A 33 -4.63 33.70 -2.39
CA GLY A 33 -5.54 33.08 -1.44
C GLY A 33 -6.09 31.69 -1.76
N HIS A 34 -5.31 30.63 -1.63
CA HIS A 34 -5.87 29.30 -1.38
C HIS A 34 -6.03 29.15 0.13
N ARG A 35 -7.27 28.93 0.55
CA ARG A 35 -7.58 28.62 1.95
C ARG A 35 -6.83 27.32 2.31
N ALA A 36 -6.21 27.29 3.50
CA ALA A 36 -5.58 26.08 3.98
C ALA A 36 -6.63 24.95 4.10
N PRO A 37 -6.27 23.70 3.75
CA PRO A 37 -7.16 22.56 3.88
C PRO A 37 -7.69 22.43 5.30
N THR A 38 -8.96 22.05 5.43
CA THR A 38 -9.59 21.85 6.74
C THR A 38 -9.90 20.36 6.93
N VAL A 39 -9.39 19.78 8.03
CA VAL A 39 -9.59 18.36 8.36
C VAL A 39 -10.78 18.23 9.31
N HIS A 40 -11.73 17.37 8.95
CA HIS A 40 -12.92 17.04 9.74
C HIS A 40 -12.90 15.55 10.10
N VAL A 41 -12.81 15.22 11.38
CA VAL A 41 -12.88 13.83 11.86
C VAL A 41 -14.30 13.30 11.68
N LEU A 42 -14.44 12.16 11.00
CA LEU A 42 -15.69 11.47 10.76
C LEU A 42 -15.90 10.29 11.72
N SER A 43 -14.82 9.59 12.10
CA SER A 43 -14.85 8.51 13.10
C SER A 43 -13.45 8.28 13.70
N THR A 44 -13.47 7.74 14.93
CA THR A 44 -12.30 7.26 15.70
C THR A 44 -12.52 5.82 16.19
N ASP A 45 -13.45 5.07 15.60
CA ASP A 45 -13.91 3.78 16.10
C ASP A 45 -13.12 2.58 15.57
N TYR A 46 -12.20 2.80 14.62
CA TYR A 46 -11.45 1.74 13.93
C TYR A 46 -10.04 1.60 14.49
N VAL A 47 -9.58 0.36 14.66
CA VAL A 47 -8.24 0.08 15.22
C VAL A 47 -7.15 0.40 14.19
N PHE A 48 -7.23 -0.21 13.01
CA PHE A 48 -6.31 0.04 11.89
C PHE A 48 -7.10 0.16 10.58
N PRO A 49 -7.71 1.33 10.30
CA PRO A 49 -8.43 1.56 9.04
C PRO A 49 -7.43 1.79 7.91
N LEU A 50 -6.75 0.72 7.46
CA LEU A 50 -5.69 0.81 6.46
C LEU A 50 -6.21 1.18 5.08
N GLN A 51 -7.44 0.74 4.76
CA GLN A 51 -8.10 1.04 3.49
C GLN A 51 -9.57 1.39 3.74
N PHE A 52 -10.12 2.24 2.88
CA PHE A 52 -11.54 2.56 2.88
C PHE A 52 -11.98 2.97 1.48
N ALA A 53 -13.27 2.91 1.20
CA ALA A 53 -13.86 3.34 -0.07
C ALA A 53 -15.01 4.31 0.14
N VAL A 54 -15.13 5.32 -0.71
CA VAL A 54 -16.22 6.29 -0.70
C VAL A 54 -17.08 6.12 -1.94
N GLY A 55 -18.27 5.58 -1.78
CA GLY A 55 -19.15 5.38 -2.92
C GLY A 55 -20.59 5.07 -2.53
N ARG A 56 -21.50 5.27 -3.47
CA ARG A 56 -22.93 4.98 -3.27
C ARG A 56 -23.53 5.66 -2.04
N GLY A 57 -23.01 6.86 -1.65
CA GLY A 57 -23.46 7.61 -0.49
C GLY A 57 -23.03 7.04 0.86
N LYS A 58 -22.04 6.15 0.87
CA LYS A 58 -21.49 5.51 2.08
C LYS A 58 -19.96 5.57 2.07
N ILE A 59 -19.38 5.34 3.24
CA ILE A 59 -17.96 5.07 3.42
C ILE A 59 -17.85 3.65 3.97
N TYR A 60 -17.09 2.81 3.28
CA TYR A 60 -16.78 1.44 3.69
C TYR A 60 -15.37 1.43 4.23
N VAL A 61 -15.16 0.81 5.38
CA VAL A 61 -13.86 0.81 6.06
C VAL A 61 -13.41 -0.63 6.26
N ALA A 62 -12.24 -0.96 5.74
CA ALA A 62 -11.52 -2.18 6.02
C ALA A 62 -10.63 -1.92 7.26
N ASP A 63 -11.00 -2.51 8.38
CA ASP A 63 -10.24 -2.44 9.63
C ASP A 63 -9.39 -3.70 9.77
N SER A 64 -8.13 -3.60 9.40
CA SER A 64 -7.16 -4.69 9.46
C SER A 64 -6.94 -5.16 10.91
N GLY A 65 -6.98 -4.25 11.89
CA GLY A 65 -6.78 -4.58 13.30
C GLY A 65 -7.85 -5.50 13.90
N THR A 66 -9.07 -5.42 13.39
CA THR A 66 -10.18 -6.30 13.81
C THR A 66 -10.58 -7.33 12.75
N SER A 67 -9.93 -7.32 11.58
CA SER A 67 -10.28 -8.12 10.41
C SER A 67 -11.76 -7.99 10.04
N THR A 68 -12.23 -6.73 9.92
CA THR A 68 -13.65 -6.46 9.60
C THR A 68 -13.80 -5.46 8.47
N LEU A 69 -14.88 -5.64 7.70
CA LEU A 69 -15.38 -4.63 6.78
C LEU A 69 -16.64 -4.01 7.38
N SER A 70 -16.69 -2.70 7.48
CA SER A 70 -17.84 -2.00 8.06
C SER A 70 -18.28 -0.82 7.18
N VAL A 71 -19.55 -0.41 7.33
CA VAL A 71 -19.99 0.91 6.87
C VAL A 71 -19.77 1.90 7.99
N LEU A 72 -19.19 3.05 7.69
CA LEU A 72 -18.90 4.10 8.68
C LEU A 72 -20.17 4.44 9.47
N GLY A 73 -20.05 4.42 10.81
CA GLY A 73 -21.15 4.66 11.73
C GLY A 73 -22.08 3.46 11.96
N SER A 74 -21.79 2.30 11.37
CA SER A 74 -22.53 1.05 11.68
C SER A 74 -21.91 0.34 12.87
N SER A 75 -22.73 -0.11 13.80
CA SER A 75 -22.28 -0.94 14.93
C SER A 75 -22.08 -2.42 14.57
N THR A 76 -22.51 -2.83 13.37
CA THR A 76 -22.41 -4.22 12.91
C THR A 76 -21.54 -4.27 11.66
N PRO A 77 -20.49 -5.09 11.63
CA PRO A 77 -19.69 -5.30 10.44
C PRO A 77 -20.54 -5.83 9.27
N LEU A 78 -20.20 -5.42 8.07
CA LEU A 78 -20.75 -5.95 6.82
C LEU A 78 -20.17 -7.35 6.54
N ALA A 79 -18.90 -7.54 6.88
CA ALA A 79 -18.20 -8.83 6.83
C ALA A 79 -17.14 -8.92 7.94
N THR A 80 -16.81 -10.16 8.31
CA THR A 80 -15.69 -10.48 9.19
C THR A 80 -14.75 -11.42 8.43
N GLY A 81 -13.50 -11.09 8.39
CA GLY A 81 -12.45 -11.88 7.76
C GLY A 81 -11.91 -12.99 8.67
N PRO A 82 -10.83 -13.67 8.24
CA PRO A 82 -10.18 -14.72 9.00
C PRO A 82 -9.61 -14.23 10.34
N GLN A 83 -9.51 -15.18 11.31
CA GLN A 83 -8.88 -14.94 12.61
C GLN A 83 -7.97 -16.13 12.97
N PRO A 84 -6.63 -15.98 13.07
CA PRO A 84 -5.87 -14.74 12.82
C PRO A 84 -5.84 -14.38 11.34
N GLY A 85 -5.96 -13.10 11.02
CA GLY A 85 -5.93 -12.64 9.65
C GLY A 85 -6.32 -11.18 9.55
N GLU A 86 -6.58 -10.72 8.32
CA GLU A 86 -7.00 -9.35 8.08
C GLU A 86 -8.02 -9.23 6.95
N VAL A 87 -8.74 -8.14 6.98
CA VAL A 87 -9.43 -7.51 5.85
C VAL A 87 -8.64 -6.26 5.51
N ALA A 88 -8.06 -6.19 4.31
CA ALA A 88 -7.17 -5.11 3.89
C ALA A 88 -7.84 -4.17 2.88
N GLY A 89 -7.92 -4.55 1.61
CA GLY A 89 -8.50 -3.71 0.56
C GLY A 89 -10.02 -3.68 0.59
N VAL A 90 -10.60 -2.55 0.19
CA VAL A 90 -12.05 -2.41 -0.04
C VAL A 90 -12.31 -1.42 -1.15
N ASP A 91 -13.24 -1.74 -2.05
CA ASP A 91 -13.84 -0.76 -2.95
C ASP A 91 -15.32 -1.09 -3.26
N VAL A 92 -16.03 -0.12 -3.81
CA VAL A 92 -17.42 -0.23 -4.21
C VAL A 92 -17.56 0.08 -5.70
N ASN A 93 -18.24 -0.79 -6.45
CA ASN A 93 -18.38 -0.57 -7.88
C ASN A 93 -19.11 0.73 -8.21
N ARG A 94 -18.61 1.43 -9.22
CA ARG A 94 -19.15 2.72 -9.70
C ARG A 94 -20.43 2.51 -10.50
N ASP A 95 -20.44 1.47 -11.34
CA ASP A 95 -21.52 1.18 -12.28
C ASP A 95 -22.24 -0.13 -11.97
N GLY A 96 -23.45 -0.27 -12.53
CA GLY A 96 -24.25 -1.48 -12.40
C GLY A 96 -24.93 -1.67 -11.03
N PRO A 97 -25.40 -2.90 -10.72
CA PRO A 97 -25.95 -3.23 -9.42
C PRO A 97 -24.90 -3.03 -8.30
N PRO A 98 -25.27 -2.44 -7.15
CA PRO A 98 -24.33 -2.18 -6.07
C PRO A 98 -23.63 -3.47 -5.59
N ALA A 99 -22.30 -3.41 -5.51
CA ALA A 99 -21.46 -4.44 -4.95
C ALA A 99 -20.27 -3.81 -4.21
N VAL A 100 -19.85 -4.45 -3.15
CA VAL A 100 -18.64 -4.09 -2.38
C VAL A 100 -17.67 -5.25 -2.49
N ALA A 101 -16.43 -4.99 -2.82
CA ALA A 101 -15.37 -5.98 -2.80
C ALA A 101 -14.40 -5.69 -1.66
N TYR A 102 -13.83 -6.75 -1.10
CA TYR A 102 -12.76 -6.64 -0.11
C TYR A 102 -11.77 -7.78 -0.26
N THR A 103 -10.52 -7.52 0.11
CA THR A 103 -9.47 -8.52 0.19
C THR A 103 -9.31 -9.03 1.61
N SER A 104 -8.87 -10.28 1.74
CA SER A 104 -8.58 -10.89 3.04
C SER A 104 -7.40 -11.84 2.98
N THR A 105 -6.66 -11.91 4.10
CA THR A 105 -5.53 -12.81 4.31
C THR A 105 -5.74 -13.61 5.58
N ASP A 106 -5.66 -14.93 5.50
CA ASP A 106 -5.69 -15.84 6.65
C ASP A 106 -4.25 -16.16 7.07
N TYR A 107 -3.81 -15.59 8.17
CA TYR A 107 -2.44 -15.81 8.68
C TYR A 107 -2.22 -17.23 9.25
N GLY A 108 -3.28 -17.98 9.52
CA GLY A 108 -3.18 -19.36 9.99
C GLY A 108 -2.89 -20.34 8.86
N THR A 109 -3.49 -20.13 7.70
CA THR A 109 -3.39 -21.02 6.54
C THR A 109 -2.54 -20.46 5.40
N GLY A 110 -2.36 -19.15 5.33
CA GLY A 110 -1.79 -18.44 4.20
C GLY A 110 -2.74 -18.29 3.02
N ALA A 111 -4.05 -18.55 3.21
CA ALA A 111 -5.04 -18.34 2.16
C ALA A 111 -5.36 -16.87 1.99
N THR A 112 -5.43 -16.42 0.74
CA THR A 112 -5.80 -15.04 0.39
C THR A 112 -6.93 -15.03 -0.61
N ALA A 113 -7.81 -14.05 -0.51
CA ALA A 113 -9.00 -13.98 -1.34
C ALA A 113 -9.47 -12.56 -1.62
N LEU A 114 -10.14 -12.38 -2.76
CA LEU A 114 -11.05 -11.28 -3.01
C LEU A 114 -12.48 -11.78 -2.86
N THR A 115 -13.27 -11.15 -1.98
CA THR A 115 -14.70 -11.43 -1.82
C THR A 115 -15.53 -10.26 -2.28
N VAL A 116 -16.47 -10.52 -3.17
CA VAL A 116 -17.46 -9.55 -3.66
C VAL A 116 -18.80 -9.81 -3.00
N LEU A 117 -19.41 -8.78 -2.41
CA LEU A 117 -20.71 -8.76 -1.77
C LEU A 117 -21.73 -8.00 -2.63
N PRO A 118 -22.45 -8.64 -3.54
CA PRO A 118 -23.51 -8.00 -4.31
C PRO A 118 -24.71 -7.69 -3.41
N HIS A 119 -25.43 -6.60 -3.69
CA HIS A 119 -26.56 -6.17 -2.86
C HIS A 119 -27.73 -7.20 -2.79
N ARG A 120 -27.91 -8.04 -3.83
CA ARG A 120 -29.06 -8.95 -3.95
C ARG A 120 -28.73 -10.37 -4.43
N ALA A 121 -27.48 -10.77 -4.39
CA ALA A 121 -27.03 -12.11 -4.80
C ALA A 121 -26.09 -12.71 -3.75
N GLY A 122 -25.76 -13.98 -3.88
CA GLY A 122 -24.70 -14.59 -3.05
C GLY A 122 -23.35 -13.98 -3.31
N SER A 123 -22.46 -14.03 -2.33
CA SER A 123 -21.06 -13.57 -2.48
C SER A 123 -20.31 -14.42 -3.52
N VAL A 124 -19.35 -13.77 -4.19
CA VAL A 124 -18.36 -14.43 -5.05
C VAL A 124 -17.01 -14.27 -4.40
N THR A 125 -16.28 -15.38 -4.24
CA THR A 125 -14.94 -15.36 -3.68
C THR A 125 -13.96 -15.90 -4.72
N ALA A 126 -12.91 -15.13 -5.01
CA ALA A 126 -11.78 -15.52 -5.86
C ALA A 126 -10.61 -15.94 -4.98
N ASP A 127 -10.04 -17.10 -5.24
CA ASP A 127 -8.85 -17.64 -4.56
C ASP A 127 -7.59 -17.03 -5.20
N LEU A 128 -6.97 -16.06 -4.52
CA LEU A 128 -5.76 -15.37 -4.98
C LEU A 128 -4.51 -16.20 -4.65
N SER A 129 -4.43 -16.80 -3.48
CA SER A 129 -3.34 -17.70 -3.12
C SER A 129 -3.25 -18.92 -4.03
N GLY A 130 -4.40 -19.46 -4.46
CA GLY A 130 -4.43 -20.54 -5.44
C GLY A 130 -3.95 -20.11 -6.83
N PHE A 131 -4.25 -18.86 -7.24
CA PHE A 131 -3.70 -18.28 -8.47
C PHE A 131 -2.18 -18.14 -8.37
N GLU A 132 -1.68 -17.58 -7.28
CA GLU A 132 -0.25 -17.39 -7.00
C GLU A 132 0.49 -18.74 -6.98
N GLN A 133 -0.04 -19.73 -6.26
CA GLN A 133 0.53 -21.08 -6.20
C GLN A 133 0.65 -21.74 -7.57
N ALA A 134 -0.27 -21.46 -8.49
CA ALA A 134 -0.30 -22.06 -9.82
C ALA A 134 0.59 -21.32 -10.83
N ASN A 135 0.84 -20.03 -10.65
CA ASN A 135 1.43 -19.18 -11.68
C ASN A 135 2.76 -18.54 -11.25
N ASN A 136 2.92 -18.17 -9.96
CA ASN A 136 4.05 -17.41 -9.44
C ASN A 136 4.51 -16.29 -10.41
N PRO A 137 3.72 -15.22 -10.61
CA PRO A 137 3.95 -14.26 -11.68
C PRO A 137 5.31 -13.59 -11.65
N ASP A 138 5.84 -13.31 -10.46
CA ASP A 138 7.15 -12.70 -10.26
C ASP A 138 8.30 -13.71 -10.14
N GLY A 139 8.02 -15.01 -10.22
CA GLY A 139 9.00 -16.11 -10.07
C GLY A 139 10.19 -16.08 -11.05
N GLY A 140 10.08 -15.28 -12.11
CA GLY A 140 11.19 -15.01 -13.03
C GLY A 140 11.93 -13.70 -12.75
N VAL A 141 11.48 -12.91 -11.77
CA VAL A 141 12.09 -11.63 -11.42
C VAL A 141 13.22 -11.85 -10.43
N HIS A 142 14.36 -11.24 -10.69
CA HIS A 142 15.53 -11.33 -9.84
C HIS A 142 15.57 -10.16 -8.86
N PHE A 143 15.50 -10.43 -7.57
CA PHE A 143 15.60 -9.46 -6.47
C PHE A 143 16.96 -9.55 -5.77
N GLY A 144 17.26 -8.56 -4.95
CA GLY A 144 18.54 -8.46 -4.26
C GLY A 144 19.65 -7.90 -5.15
N VAL A 145 20.86 -8.36 -4.95
CA VAL A 145 22.07 -7.88 -5.62
C VAL A 145 22.36 -8.71 -6.86
N ASP A 146 22.52 -8.06 -8.00
CA ASP A 146 22.95 -8.74 -9.22
C ASP A 146 24.45 -9.12 -9.08
N ASN A 147 24.77 -10.43 -9.14
CA ASN A 147 26.14 -10.96 -9.01
C ASN A 147 26.87 -10.54 -7.72
N PRO A 148 26.35 -10.84 -6.51
CA PRO A 148 26.93 -10.42 -5.26
C PRO A 148 28.32 -11.05 -5.03
N SER A 149 29.23 -10.28 -4.42
CA SER A 149 30.50 -10.83 -3.93
C SER A 149 30.28 -11.77 -2.75
N GLN A 150 31.27 -12.62 -2.42
CA GLN A 150 31.16 -13.52 -1.28
C GLN A 150 30.91 -12.75 0.02
N CYS A 151 31.58 -11.60 0.22
CA CYS A 151 31.37 -10.75 1.39
C CYS A 151 29.90 -10.27 1.50
N VAL A 152 29.26 -9.89 0.39
CA VAL A 152 27.85 -9.49 0.37
C VAL A 152 26.94 -10.69 0.69
N ILE A 153 27.24 -11.86 0.14
CA ILE A 153 26.48 -13.09 0.43
C ILE A 153 26.55 -13.41 1.92
N ASP A 154 27.73 -13.40 2.50
CA ASP A 154 27.96 -13.72 3.92
C ASP A 154 27.27 -12.68 4.83
N ALA A 155 27.31 -11.40 4.43
CA ALA A 155 26.66 -10.30 5.16
C ALA A 155 25.15 -10.52 5.27
N PHE A 156 24.44 -10.77 4.16
CA PHE A 156 23.00 -11.02 4.18
C PHE A 156 22.65 -12.33 4.91
N ALA A 157 23.46 -13.37 4.76
CA ALA A 157 23.25 -14.63 5.47
C ALA A 157 23.41 -14.49 7.00
N SER A 158 24.04 -13.43 7.49
CA SER A 158 24.19 -13.15 8.93
C SER A 158 22.98 -12.45 9.56
N ILE A 159 22.04 -11.92 8.76
CA ILE A 159 20.86 -11.24 9.26
C ILE A 159 19.74 -12.28 9.45
N PRO A 160 19.24 -12.46 10.67
CA PRO A 160 18.11 -13.37 10.90
C PRO A 160 16.89 -12.96 10.06
N ASP A 161 16.24 -13.94 9.46
CA ASP A 161 15.02 -13.79 8.66
C ASP A 161 15.11 -12.82 7.44
N ALA A 162 16.30 -12.31 7.12
CA ALA A 162 16.49 -11.56 5.87
C ALA A 162 16.46 -12.50 4.64
N PRO A 163 15.98 -12.00 3.49
CA PRO A 163 16.12 -12.75 2.25
C PRO A 163 17.59 -12.90 1.89
N PRO A 164 17.96 -13.93 1.09
CA PRO A 164 19.32 -14.07 0.58
C PRO A 164 19.79 -12.81 -0.15
N ALA A 165 21.10 -12.62 -0.26
CA ALA A 165 21.68 -11.48 -0.99
C ALA A 165 21.17 -11.36 -2.44
N THR A 166 20.70 -12.46 -3.00
CA THR A 166 20.10 -12.55 -4.34
C THR A 166 19.10 -13.71 -4.37
N TYR A 167 17.91 -13.48 -4.95
CA TYR A 167 16.85 -14.50 -5.01
C TYR A 167 15.86 -14.21 -6.17
N LEU A 168 15.05 -15.19 -6.51
CA LEU A 168 13.92 -15.01 -7.42
C LEU A 168 12.63 -14.80 -6.61
N GLY A 169 11.63 -14.19 -7.23
CA GLY A 169 10.29 -14.06 -6.66
C GLY A 169 9.78 -15.41 -6.14
N ILE A 170 9.12 -15.38 -5.00
CA ILE A 170 8.64 -16.56 -4.30
C ILE A 170 7.11 -16.64 -4.39
N ILE A 171 6.56 -17.82 -4.21
CA ILE A 171 5.11 -17.99 -4.10
C ILE A 171 4.64 -17.40 -2.77
N ASP A 172 4.10 -16.20 -2.83
CA ASP A 172 3.49 -15.52 -1.70
C ASP A 172 2.41 -14.54 -2.19
N SER A 173 1.33 -14.38 -1.44
CA SER A 173 0.22 -13.49 -1.80
C SER A 173 -0.26 -12.74 -0.58
N HIS A 174 -0.40 -11.43 -0.72
CA HIS A 174 -0.95 -10.53 0.27
C HIS A 174 -1.72 -9.40 -0.43
N PRO A 175 -2.97 -9.64 -0.85
CA PRO A 175 -3.77 -8.67 -1.61
C PRO A 175 -4.16 -7.50 -0.70
N TYR A 176 -3.41 -6.43 -0.80
CA TYR A 176 -3.51 -5.28 0.10
C TYR A 176 -4.59 -4.27 -0.32
N SER A 177 -4.86 -4.14 -1.62
CA SER A 177 -5.83 -3.19 -2.15
C SER A 177 -6.69 -3.78 -3.27
N VAL A 178 -7.87 -3.18 -3.47
CA VAL A 178 -8.80 -3.50 -4.56
C VAL A 178 -9.42 -2.23 -5.11
N ALA A 179 -9.60 -2.15 -6.43
CA ALA A 179 -10.33 -1.08 -7.10
C ALA A 179 -11.36 -1.62 -8.09
N ASP A 180 -12.46 -0.87 -8.29
CA ASP A 180 -13.48 -1.17 -9.29
C ASP A 180 -12.89 -1.19 -10.71
N ALA A 181 -13.28 -2.19 -11.49
CA ALA A 181 -12.80 -2.36 -12.85
C ALA A 181 -13.95 -2.49 -13.85
N PRO A 182 -13.81 -2.00 -15.08
CA PRO A 182 -14.85 -2.10 -16.09
C PRO A 182 -15.35 -3.52 -16.30
N GLY A 183 -16.67 -3.66 -16.57
CA GLY A 183 -17.28 -4.96 -16.86
C GLY A 183 -17.51 -5.83 -15.62
N ALA A 184 -17.90 -5.24 -14.51
CA ALA A 184 -18.18 -5.90 -13.23
C ALA A 184 -16.99 -6.72 -12.70
N GLY A 185 -15.78 -6.23 -12.88
CA GLY A 185 -14.56 -6.84 -12.36
C GLY A 185 -13.86 -5.94 -11.35
N TRP A 186 -12.71 -6.41 -10.87
CA TRP A 186 -11.92 -5.76 -9.85
C TRP A 186 -10.42 -5.81 -10.20
N TRP A 187 -9.71 -4.73 -9.94
CA TRP A 187 -8.26 -4.71 -9.92
C TRP A 187 -7.80 -5.02 -8.51
N VAL A 188 -6.73 -5.79 -8.35
CA VAL A 188 -6.16 -6.11 -7.04
C VAL A 188 -4.67 -5.80 -7.09
N ALA A 189 -4.17 -5.10 -6.08
CA ALA A 189 -2.74 -4.96 -5.83
C ALA A 189 -2.34 -6.04 -4.81
N ASP A 190 -1.54 -7.01 -5.26
CA ASP A 190 -1.00 -8.06 -4.40
C ASP A 190 0.42 -7.67 -3.96
N ALA A 191 0.53 -7.26 -2.70
CA ALA A 191 1.77 -6.72 -2.15
C ALA A 191 2.90 -7.76 -2.12
N ALA A 192 2.59 -9.01 -1.73
CA ALA A 192 3.60 -10.07 -1.67
C ALA A 192 3.87 -10.71 -3.03
N GLY A 193 2.86 -10.79 -3.91
CA GLY A 193 3.01 -11.25 -5.30
C GLY A 193 3.71 -10.22 -6.21
N ASN A 194 3.95 -9.00 -5.71
CA ASN A 194 4.59 -7.92 -6.49
C ASN A 194 3.86 -7.58 -7.78
N ASP A 195 2.55 -7.81 -7.82
CA ASP A 195 1.80 -7.75 -9.05
C ASP A 195 0.42 -7.04 -8.93
N LEU A 196 -0.18 -6.85 -10.10
CA LEU A 196 -1.56 -6.45 -10.23
C LEU A 196 -2.35 -7.57 -10.89
N LEU A 197 -3.46 -7.91 -10.28
CA LEU A 197 -4.38 -8.92 -10.76
C LEU A 197 -5.69 -8.29 -11.25
N ARG A 198 -6.35 -8.99 -12.15
CA ARG A 198 -7.73 -8.73 -12.52
C ARG A 198 -8.61 -9.89 -12.07
N VAL A 199 -9.64 -9.56 -11.31
CA VAL A 199 -10.68 -10.52 -10.94
C VAL A 199 -11.96 -10.17 -11.69
N SER A 200 -12.53 -11.15 -12.42
CA SER A 200 -13.79 -10.97 -13.10
C SER A 200 -14.97 -11.03 -12.13
N GLY A 201 -16.16 -10.55 -12.55
CA GLY A 201 -17.37 -10.69 -11.75
C GLY A 201 -17.79 -12.13 -11.43
N ALA A 202 -17.23 -13.12 -12.13
CA ALA A 202 -17.41 -14.54 -11.86
C ALA A 202 -16.31 -15.14 -10.95
N GLY A 203 -15.35 -14.33 -10.48
CA GLY A 203 -14.27 -14.77 -9.60
C GLY A 203 -13.02 -15.35 -10.32
N SER A 204 -12.95 -15.27 -11.66
CA SER A 204 -11.76 -15.72 -12.38
C SER A 204 -10.64 -14.69 -12.24
N VAL A 205 -9.44 -15.16 -11.86
CA VAL A 205 -8.24 -14.33 -11.65
C VAL A 205 -7.34 -14.39 -12.89
N SER A 206 -6.73 -13.27 -13.24
CA SER A 206 -5.72 -13.19 -14.30
C SER A 206 -4.69 -12.11 -13.97
N LEU A 207 -3.44 -12.33 -14.40
CA LEU A 207 -2.36 -11.36 -14.25
C LEU A 207 -2.58 -10.14 -15.16
N VAL A 208 -2.33 -8.96 -14.62
CA VAL A 208 -2.27 -7.69 -15.36
C VAL A 208 -0.83 -7.25 -15.57
N SER A 209 -0.05 -7.21 -14.51
CA SER A 209 1.34 -6.70 -14.54
C SER A 209 2.11 -7.22 -13.35
N VAL A 210 3.34 -7.64 -13.54
CA VAL A 210 4.33 -7.70 -12.47
C VAL A 210 5.02 -6.35 -12.43
N LEU A 211 5.11 -5.73 -11.25
CA LEU A 211 5.73 -4.42 -11.10
C LEU A 211 7.27 -4.52 -11.15
N PRO A 212 7.94 -3.47 -11.64
CA PRO A 212 9.39 -3.49 -11.74
C PRO A 212 10.05 -3.44 -10.36
N ARG A 213 11.09 -4.25 -10.17
CA ARG A 213 11.97 -4.17 -9.00
C ARG A 213 12.50 -2.74 -8.81
N GLN A 214 12.77 -2.36 -7.57
CA GLN A 214 13.17 -1.01 -7.21
C GLN A 214 14.64 -0.94 -6.78
N PRO A 215 15.55 -0.56 -7.67
CA PRO A 215 16.98 -0.51 -7.36
C PRO A 215 17.29 0.64 -6.40
N THR A 216 18.01 0.33 -5.33
CA THR A 216 18.51 1.30 -4.35
C THR A 216 20.00 1.06 -4.14
N VAL A 217 20.80 2.11 -4.26
CA VAL A 217 22.22 2.04 -3.89
C VAL A 217 22.32 2.11 -2.36
N ILE A 218 22.84 1.07 -1.74
CA ILE A 218 23.04 1.02 -0.29
C ILE A 218 24.16 1.99 0.08
N SER A 219 23.84 3.06 0.77
CA SER A 219 24.85 3.99 1.28
C SER A 219 25.62 3.37 2.46
N ALA A 220 26.76 3.97 2.82
CA ALA A 220 27.49 3.55 4.02
C ALA A 220 26.66 3.74 5.30
N GLU A 221 25.79 4.76 5.35
CA GLU A 221 24.88 5.01 6.45
C GLU A 221 23.78 3.92 6.53
N MET A 222 23.16 3.56 5.41
CA MET A 222 22.22 2.44 5.32
C MET A 222 22.85 1.13 5.78
N ALA A 223 24.07 0.83 5.31
CA ALA A 223 24.77 -0.38 5.71
C ALA A 223 25.05 -0.40 7.22
N ALA A 224 25.52 0.73 7.76
CA ALA A 224 25.82 0.85 9.19
C ALA A 224 24.55 0.74 10.06
N SER A 225 23.43 1.37 9.66
CA SER A 225 22.17 1.29 10.40
C SER A 225 21.59 -0.12 10.40
N ALA A 226 21.79 -0.89 9.33
CA ALA A 226 21.39 -2.29 9.22
C ALA A 226 22.41 -3.26 9.85
N GLY A 227 23.51 -2.77 10.43
CA GLY A 227 24.57 -3.63 11.00
C GLY A 227 25.37 -4.43 9.96
N LEU A 228 25.37 -3.96 8.71
CA LEU A 228 26.04 -4.62 7.60
C LEU A 228 27.50 -4.13 7.45
N PRO A 229 28.44 -4.99 6.99
CA PRO A 229 29.83 -4.62 6.78
C PRO A 229 30.00 -3.65 5.60
N ASP A 230 31.13 -2.94 5.58
CA ASP A 230 31.45 -1.93 4.56
C ASP A 230 31.41 -2.43 3.11
N CYS A 231 31.57 -3.73 2.87
CA CYS A 231 31.50 -4.30 1.52
C CYS A 231 30.09 -4.25 0.91
N VAL A 232 29.08 -3.95 1.70
CA VAL A 232 27.70 -3.75 1.23
C VAL A 232 27.46 -2.30 0.79
N ALA A 233 28.27 -1.35 1.27
CA ALA A 233 28.18 0.04 0.86
C ALA A 233 28.53 0.20 -0.64
N GLY A 234 27.71 0.98 -1.35
CA GLY A 234 27.85 1.18 -2.79
C GLY A 234 27.22 0.08 -3.67
N VAL A 235 26.71 -1.00 -3.07
CA VAL A 235 26.05 -2.08 -3.79
C VAL A 235 24.61 -1.65 -4.16
N THR A 236 24.17 -1.96 -5.37
CA THR A 236 22.77 -1.79 -5.76
C THR A 236 21.98 -3.02 -5.34
N TYR A 237 21.01 -2.83 -4.45
CA TYR A 237 20.04 -3.85 -4.07
C TYR A 237 18.70 -3.58 -4.78
N ASN A 238 18.18 -4.57 -5.45
CA ASN A 238 16.91 -4.51 -6.15
C ASN A 238 15.80 -4.99 -5.22
N PHE A 239 15.12 -4.05 -4.57
CA PHE A 239 14.02 -4.38 -3.67
C PHE A 239 12.77 -4.82 -4.43
N GLU A 240 11.96 -5.63 -3.79
CA GLU A 240 10.59 -5.92 -4.21
C GLU A 240 9.79 -4.61 -4.25
N PRO A 241 8.92 -4.41 -5.27
CA PRO A 241 8.15 -3.16 -5.39
C PRO A 241 7.07 -3.01 -4.31
N VAL A 242 6.46 -4.11 -3.87
CA VAL A 242 5.40 -4.16 -2.86
C VAL A 242 4.28 -3.15 -3.16
N PRO A 243 3.37 -3.46 -4.12
CA PRO A 243 2.24 -2.58 -4.42
C PRO A 243 1.29 -2.48 -3.22
N THR A 244 1.01 -1.25 -2.81
CA THR A 244 0.19 -0.95 -1.63
C THR A 244 -1.21 -0.48 -1.99
N ASP A 245 -1.39 0.03 -3.21
CA ASP A 245 -2.71 0.44 -3.68
C ASP A 245 -2.79 0.47 -5.20
N VAL A 246 -4.01 0.37 -5.74
CA VAL A 246 -4.31 0.51 -7.15
C VAL A 246 -5.57 1.32 -7.36
N GLU A 247 -5.49 2.36 -8.21
CA GLU A 247 -6.62 3.19 -8.60
C GLU A 247 -6.75 3.32 -10.11
N GLN A 248 -7.98 3.29 -10.64
CA GLN A 248 -8.22 3.54 -12.04
C GLN A 248 -8.47 5.03 -12.29
N GLY A 249 -7.55 5.66 -13.00
CA GLY A 249 -7.68 7.05 -13.41
C GLY A 249 -8.69 7.27 -14.57
N PRO A 250 -9.04 8.54 -14.83
CA PRO A 250 -10.07 8.90 -15.81
C PRO A 250 -9.71 8.52 -17.26
N ASN A 251 -8.44 8.24 -17.53
CA ASN A 251 -7.94 7.79 -18.84
C ASN A 251 -7.93 6.26 -18.99
N GLY A 252 -8.43 5.52 -17.99
CA GLY A 252 -8.45 4.06 -17.96
C GLY A 252 -7.10 3.41 -17.67
N ALA A 253 -6.05 4.18 -17.37
CA ALA A 253 -4.80 3.65 -16.84
C ALA A 253 -4.96 3.37 -15.33
N LEU A 254 -4.18 2.43 -14.83
CA LEU A 254 -4.08 2.19 -13.39
C LEU A 254 -2.94 3.04 -12.82
N TYR A 255 -3.13 3.56 -11.63
CA TYR A 255 -2.11 4.20 -10.82
C TYR A 255 -1.89 3.35 -9.58
N VAL A 256 -0.62 3.10 -9.27
CA VAL A 256 -0.23 2.12 -8.25
C VAL A 256 0.81 2.76 -7.36
N SER A 257 0.55 2.82 -6.05
CA SER A 257 1.57 3.13 -5.06
C SER A 257 2.38 1.89 -4.71
N THR A 258 3.64 2.10 -4.39
CA THR A 258 4.53 1.04 -3.92
C THR A 258 5.31 1.48 -2.69
N LEU A 259 5.46 0.58 -1.74
CA LEU A 259 6.32 0.71 -0.57
C LEU A 259 7.40 -0.37 -0.67
N PRO A 260 8.57 -0.07 -1.26
CA PRO A 260 9.58 -1.09 -1.52
C PRO A 260 9.97 -1.87 -0.27
N GLY A 261 10.12 -3.16 -0.41
CA GLY A 261 10.54 -4.06 0.66
C GLY A 261 11.85 -3.63 1.34
N GLY A 262 12.22 -4.34 2.40
CA GLY A 262 13.39 -4.05 3.23
C GLY A 262 13.07 -3.13 4.42
N PRO A 263 14.10 -2.60 5.10
CA PRO A 263 13.90 -1.82 6.32
C PRO A 263 13.12 -0.53 6.07
N GLU A 264 12.14 -0.27 6.92
CA GLU A 264 11.38 0.98 6.99
C GLU A 264 12.06 2.01 7.92
N ASP A 265 13.38 2.01 7.90
CA ASP A 265 14.22 2.88 8.70
C ASP A 265 14.45 4.22 7.97
N PRO A 266 14.42 5.38 8.66
CA PRO A 266 14.68 6.69 8.06
C PRO A 266 16.01 6.80 7.30
N SER A 267 17.04 6.02 7.64
CA SER A 267 18.31 5.99 6.92
C SER A 267 18.18 5.46 5.50
N PHE A 268 17.16 4.63 5.21
CA PHE A 268 16.85 4.16 3.87
C PHE A 268 16.13 5.20 3.02
N GLY A 269 15.71 6.31 3.62
CA GLY A 269 15.09 7.44 2.93
C GLY A 269 13.69 7.15 2.37
N ALA A 270 13.20 8.11 1.60
CA ALA A 270 11.89 8.04 0.97
C ALA A 270 11.98 7.26 -0.36
N ARG A 271 11.63 5.98 -0.35
CA ARG A 271 11.74 5.07 -1.50
C ARG A 271 10.41 4.77 -2.19
N GLY A 272 9.30 5.17 -1.58
CA GLY A 272 7.95 4.98 -2.13
C GLY A 272 7.83 5.58 -3.53
N SER A 273 7.05 4.92 -4.38
CA SER A 273 6.89 5.32 -5.78
C SER A 273 5.43 5.21 -6.22
N VAL A 274 5.07 5.93 -7.28
CA VAL A 274 3.80 5.78 -7.99
C VAL A 274 4.08 5.40 -9.43
N TYR A 275 3.45 4.32 -9.89
CA TYR A 275 3.52 3.83 -11.26
C TYR A 275 2.19 4.05 -11.98
N ARG A 276 2.27 4.30 -13.28
CA ARG A 276 1.15 4.23 -14.21
C ARG A 276 1.25 2.92 -14.98
N VAL A 277 0.23 2.08 -14.87
CA VAL A 277 0.18 0.78 -15.55
C VAL A 277 -0.89 0.80 -16.63
N ASN A 278 -0.55 0.29 -17.81
CA ASN A 278 -1.50 0.08 -18.88
C ASN A 278 -2.17 -1.31 -18.66
N PRO A 279 -3.48 -1.37 -18.34
CA PRO A 279 -4.13 -2.64 -18.00
C PRO A 279 -4.28 -3.63 -19.18
N ARG A 280 -4.00 -3.20 -20.42
CA ARG A 280 -4.07 -4.07 -21.60
C ARG A 280 -2.74 -4.73 -21.93
N THR A 281 -1.63 -4.04 -21.64
CA THR A 281 -0.27 -4.49 -22.01
C THR A 281 0.57 -4.90 -20.81
N GLY A 282 0.12 -4.57 -19.60
CA GLY A 282 0.89 -4.74 -18.36
C GLY A 282 2.07 -3.77 -18.21
N GLY A 283 2.30 -2.88 -19.20
CA GLY A 283 3.43 -1.96 -19.17
C GLY A 283 3.32 -0.95 -18.03
N ALA A 284 4.30 -0.96 -17.11
CA ALA A 284 4.42 -0.03 -15.99
C ALA A 284 5.41 1.09 -16.32
N THR A 285 5.05 2.33 -15.97
CA THR A 285 5.88 3.53 -16.15
C THR A 285 5.91 4.31 -14.84
N LEU A 286 7.10 4.67 -14.36
CA LEU A 286 7.28 5.48 -13.16
C LEU A 286 6.67 6.87 -13.39
N VAL A 287 5.81 7.31 -12.48
CA VAL A 287 5.21 8.65 -12.46
C VAL A 287 5.97 9.58 -11.53
N ALA A 288 6.23 9.11 -10.31
CA ALA A 288 6.98 9.84 -9.30
C ALA A 288 7.57 8.86 -8.27
N THR A 289 8.63 9.29 -7.59
CA THR A 289 9.29 8.56 -6.51
C THR A 289 9.71 9.54 -5.42
N GLY A 290 10.21 9.04 -4.31
CA GLY A 290 10.64 9.87 -3.18
C GLY A 290 9.53 10.10 -2.16
N PHE A 291 8.55 9.20 -2.07
CA PHE A 291 7.52 9.25 -1.04
C PHE A 291 7.98 8.48 0.21
N ALA A 292 7.80 9.10 1.37
CA ALA A 292 8.09 8.45 2.65
C ALA A 292 6.91 7.59 3.10
N GLY A 293 6.91 6.34 2.65
CA GLY A 293 5.84 5.38 2.92
C GLY A 293 4.57 5.66 2.08
N ALA A 294 4.66 5.49 0.75
CA ALA A 294 3.48 5.57 -0.13
C ALA A 294 2.58 4.35 0.10
N THR A 295 1.54 4.52 0.87
CA THR A 295 0.62 3.43 1.26
C THR A 295 -0.67 3.40 0.45
N ASN A 296 -1.05 4.52 -0.18
CA ASN A 296 -2.29 4.59 -0.93
C ASN A 296 -2.28 5.75 -1.92
N VAL A 297 -3.11 5.68 -2.97
CA VAL A 297 -3.29 6.72 -3.98
C VAL A 297 -4.76 6.96 -4.28
N ALA A 298 -5.12 8.22 -4.56
CA ALA A 298 -6.40 8.59 -5.15
C ALA A 298 -6.19 9.42 -6.41
N VAL A 299 -7.08 9.28 -7.38
CA VAL A 299 -6.99 10.03 -8.64
C VAL A 299 -8.24 10.86 -8.84
N ASP A 300 -8.09 12.18 -8.95
CA ASP A 300 -9.23 13.06 -9.24
C ASP A 300 -9.64 13.03 -10.73
N PRO A 301 -10.81 13.54 -11.07
CA PRO A 301 -11.27 13.60 -12.47
C PRO A 301 -10.39 14.45 -13.38
N ALA A 302 -9.55 15.34 -12.84
CA ALA A 302 -8.60 16.15 -13.59
C ALA A 302 -7.26 15.43 -13.79
N GLY A 303 -7.08 14.25 -13.20
CA GLY A 303 -5.87 13.43 -13.29
C GLY A 303 -4.76 13.82 -12.31
N LYS A 304 -5.07 14.62 -11.27
CA LYS A 304 -4.15 14.78 -10.14
C LYS A 304 -4.14 13.50 -9.32
N ILE A 305 -2.97 13.12 -8.83
CA ILE A 305 -2.78 11.91 -8.05
C ILE A 305 -2.40 12.33 -6.63
N TYR A 306 -3.24 11.97 -5.67
CA TYR A 306 -2.97 12.17 -4.25
C TYR A 306 -2.33 10.92 -3.68
N VAL A 307 -1.35 11.08 -2.78
CA VAL A 307 -0.58 9.98 -2.18
C VAL A 307 -0.60 10.13 -0.68
N ALA A 308 -1.00 9.08 0.03
CA ALA A 308 -0.81 8.98 1.47
C ALA A 308 0.63 8.58 1.78
N GLU A 309 1.34 9.43 2.54
CA GLU A 309 2.72 9.20 2.96
C GLU A 309 2.74 8.90 4.47
N LEU A 310 2.66 7.63 4.82
CA LEU A 310 2.53 7.16 6.20
C LEU A 310 3.67 7.68 7.11
N PHE A 311 4.92 7.55 6.66
CA PHE A 311 6.09 7.93 7.46
C PHE A 311 6.35 9.43 7.45
N ALA A 312 5.92 10.16 6.41
CA ALA A 312 5.96 11.61 6.40
C ALA A 312 4.78 12.23 7.16
N GLY A 313 3.73 11.45 7.46
CA GLY A 313 2.53 11.94 8.16
C GLY A 313 1.81 13.02 7.37
N ARG A 314 1.57 12.79 6.06
CA ARG A 314 0.93 13.79 5.19
C ARG A 314 0.25 13.18 3.97
N ILE A 315 -0.60 13.97 3.34
CA ILE A 315 -1.05 13.72 1.97
C ILE A 315 -0.29 14.65 1.03
N SER A 316 0.27 14.10 -0.04
CA SER A 316 0.92 14.85 -1.13
C SER A 316 0.12 14.71 -2.42
N VAL A 317 0.33 15.62 -3.38
CA VAL A 317 -0.27 15.57 -4.72
C VAL A 317 0.80 15.60 -5.81
N ILE A 318 0.63 14.74 -6.80
CA ILE A 318 1.36 14.79 -8.06
C ILE A 318 0.50 15.53 -9.07
N SER A 319 1.00 16.65 -9.55
CA SER A 319 0.32 17.47 -10.56
C SER A 319 1.34 18.02 -11.56
N HIS A 320 1.13 17.79 -12.86
CA HIS A 320 2.04 18.22 -13.92
C HIS A 320 3.51 17.81 -13.70
N GLY A 321 3.73 16.61 -13.12
CA GLY A 321 5.06 16.06 -12.82
C GLY A 321 5.74 16.61 -11.55
N ALA A 322 5.09 17.54 -10.84
CA ALA A 322 5.58 18.05 -9.56
C ALA A 322 4.86 17.37 -8.39
N VAL A 323 5.60 17.07 -7.32
CA VAL A 323 5.07 16.56 -6.06
C VAL A 323 5.04 17.71 -5.05
N THR A 324 3.87 17.96 -4.46
CA THR A 324 3.72 19.01 -3.42
C THR A 324 2.87 18.50 -2.26
N PRO A 325 3.21 18.86 -1.00
CA PRO A 325 2.35 18.56 0.15
C PRO A 325 0.98 19.25 0.01
N VAL A 326 -0.06 18.57 0.45
CA VAL A 326 -1.44 19.07 0.51
C VAL A 326 -1.83 19.39 1.93
N VAL A 327 -1.66 18.44 2.85
CA VAL A 327 -2.03 18.56 4.25
C VAL A 327 -1.17 17.65 5.11
N ASP A 328 -0.75 18.14 6.27
CA ASP A 328 -0.13 17.32 7.31
C ASP A 328 -1.21 16.49 8.01
N LEU A 329 -1.02 15.18 8.02
CA LEU A 329 -1.93 14.21 8.61
C LEU A 329 -1.10 13.05 9.20
N PRO A 330 -0.66 13.16 10.46
CA PRO A 330 0.15 12.11 11.08
C PRO A 330 -0.52 10.74 11.02
N GLY A 331 0.25 9.74 10.58
CA GLY A 331 -0.25 8.37 10.40
C GLY A 331 -1.11 8.18 9.15
N ALA A 332 -1.09 9.09 8.16
CA ALA A 332 -1.85 8.97 6.92
C ALA A 332 -1.64 7.60 6.26
N ALA A 333 -2.69 6.77 6.24
CA ALA A 333 -2.64 5.40 5.72
C ALA A 333 -3.32 5.28 4.36
N ALA A 334 -4.51 5.85 4.20
CA ALA A 334 -5.22 5.84 2.93
C ALA A 334 -5.78 7.23 2.58
N VAL A 335 -6.01 7.45 1.28
CA VAL A 335 -6.62 8.66 0.72
C VAL A 335 -7.57 8.30 -0.41
N GLU A 336 -8.74 8.94 -0.44
CA GLU A 336 -9.76 8.80 -1.47
C GLU A 336 -10.22 10.16 -1.95
N TYR A 337 -10.53 10.27 -3.25
CA TYR A 337 -11.15 11.47 -3.81
C TYR A 337 -12.61 11.20 -4.18
N ALA A 338 -13.51 11.89 -3.52
CA ALA A 338 -14.94 11.77 -3.82
C ALA A 338 -15.68 13.10 -3.63
N ASN A 339 -16.61 13.40 -4.54
CA ASN A 339 -17.52 14.55 -4.44
C ASN A 339 -16.81 15.91 -4.21
N GLY A 340 -15.61 16.09 -4.79
CA GLY A 340 -14.86 17.34 -4.67
C GLY A 340 -14.07 17.52 -3.38
N SER A 341 -14.02 16.52 -2.51
CA SER A 341 -13.26 16.49 -1.27
C SER A 341 -12.28 15.31 -1.27
N LEU A 342 -11.22 15.42 -0.49
CA LEU A 342 -10.42 14.27 -0.09
C LEU A 342 -11.00 13.66 1.18
N TYR A 343 -10.87 12.35 1.26
CA TYR A 343 -11.07 11.58 2.48
C TYR A 343 -9.76 10.89 2.79
N ALA A 344 -9.47 10.64 4.06
CA ALA A 344 -8.27 9.92 4.45
C ALA A 344 -8.52 9.08 5.69
N SER A 345 -7.69 8.07 5.88
CA SER A 345 -7.58 7.36 7.15
C SER A 345 -6.20 7.54 7.76
N THR A 346 -6.12 7.34 9.07
CA THR A 346 -4.85 7.33 9.78
C THR A 346 -4.73 6.07 10.61
N VAL A 347 -3.52 5.54 10.76
CA VAL A 347 -3.21 4.56 11.80
C VAL A 347 -3.12 5.24 13.16
N PRO A 348 -3.32 4.52 14.28
CA PRO A 348 -3.09 5.07 15.61
C PRO A 348 -1.60 5.44 15.79
N PRO A 349 -1.28 6.40 16.66
CA PRO A 349 0.09 6.59 17.10
C PRO A 349 0.60 5.37 17.86
N PHE A 350 1.93 5.22 17.92
CA PHE A 350 2.57 4.13 18.64
C PHE A 350 3.35 4.68 19.84
N ASP A 351 3.40 3.91 20.92
CA ASP A 351 4.24 4.22 22.08
C ASP A 351 5.72 3.85 21.82
N GLU A 352 6.61 4.16 22.78
CA GLU A 352 8.05 3.87 22.69
C GLU A 352 8.35 2.35 22.58
N SER A 353 7.42 1.50 22.97
CA SER A 353 7.53 0.04 22.85
C SER A 353 6.94 -0.49 21.55
N GLY A 354 6.37 0.41 20.73
CA GLY A 354 5.77 0.06 19.48
C GLY A 354 4.35 -0.48 19.55
N ASN A 355 3.66 -0.28 20.65
CA ASN A 355 2.25 -0.66 20.73
C ASN A 355 1.35 0.49 20.26
N PRO A 356 0.24 0.20 19.57
CA PRO A 356 -0.72 1.23 19.19
C PRO A 356 -1.36 1.87 20.42
N VAL A 357 -1.48 3.20 20.40
CA VAL A 357 -2.12 3.98 21.45
C VAL A 357 -3.43 4.55 20.92
N GLY A 358 -4.54 3.96 21.32
CA GLY A 358 -5.87 4.32 20.84
C GLY A 358 -6.19 3.71 19.47
N ASN A 359 -6.97 4.43 18.68
CA ASN A 359 -7.50 4.01 17.39
C ASN A 359 -7.00 4.92 16.26
N GLY A 360 -7.06 4.40 15.04
CA GLY A 360 -6.97 5.20 13.84
C GLY A 360 -8.21 6.05 13.61
N THR A 361 -8.15 6.95 12.63
CA THR A 361 -9.26 7.86 12.31
C THR A 361 -9.66 7.77 10.85
N VAL A 362 -10.91 8.11 10.55
CA VAL A 362 -11.37 8.42 9.19
C VAL A 362 -11.74 9.89 9.17
N VAL A 363 -11.23 10.63 8.19
CA VAL A 363 -11.39 12.09 8.09
C VAL A 363 -11.87 12.51 6.70
N ARG A 364 -12.51 13.68 6.60
CA ARG A 364 -12.74 14.41 5.36
C ARG A 364 -11.87 15.68 5.35
N ILE A 365 -11.32 16.01 4.19
CA ILE A 365 -10.42 17.14 3.99
C ILE A 365 -11.06 18.04 2.92
N ASP A 366 -11.46 19.23 3.33
CA ASP A 366 -11.98 20.27 2.45
C ASP A 366 -10.78 21.15 1.98
N MET A 367 -10.61 21.22 0.65
CA MET A 367 -9.48 21.91 -0.01
C MET A 367 -9.84 23.36 -0.41
#